data_467b8020e31f6475a219ac4d39d10314
#
_entry.id   467b8020e31f6475a219ac4d39d10314
#
_cell.length_a   1.000
_cell.length_b   1.000
_cell.length_c   1.000
_cell.angle_alpha   90.00
_cell.angle_beta   90.00
_cell.angle_gamma   90.00
#
_symmetry.space_group_name_H-M   'P 1'
#
loop_
_entity.id
_entity.type
_entity.pdbx_description
1 polymer ?
#
loop_
_entity_poly.entity_id
_entity_poly.type
_entity_poly.pdbx_seq_one_letter_code
_entity_poly.pdbx_strand_id
1 'polypeptide(L)'
;MYRILVSNAETRKAFDIISILTYTFPDVPMICGNTEGTMSIKRHLERIFRGKAEVLRTDDVVLCVEDFCAIADKYKDNQIVFIPVEEKTIVHFYKFVEKYGQKNYVYILPKVEVYHLFRDKKVLNDFCSENKLSAPAHYKVEEIDNLKPEQFPVLLKPCVGSGSEGQYRLYKWEDYTDSIREEVSKKNYLVQELIPNGHDVQGTFYLYHNGEMIDAYSHQRIRTSPPTGGVTVLSKLHINLPLIAEGKKILDKAGWNGLVMLEFLLDERIGKYKVI
;
A
#
# COMPACT_ATOMS: atom_id res chain seq x y z
N MET A 1 -26.58 14.26 5.65
CA MET A 1 -26.32 13.07 6.49
C MET A 1 -25.10 12.36 5.91
N TYR A 2 -24.24 11.74 6.75
CA TYR A 2 -23.06 11.00 6.29
C TYR A 2 -23.36 9.50 6.19
N ARG A 3 -22.68 8.84 5.26
CA ARG A 3 -22.52 7.38 5.17
C ARG A 3 -21.05 7.06 5.02
N ILE A 4 -20.61 5.91 5.50
CA ILE A 4 -19.23 5.46 5.35
C ILE A 4 -19.22 4.29 4.36
N LEU A 5 -18.44 4.41 3.28
CA LEU A 5 -18.18 3.32 2.33
C LEU A 5 -16.81 2.72 2.62
N VAL A 6 -16.79 1.44 3.00
CA VAL A 6 -15.55 0.66 3.15
C VAL A 6 -15.47 -0.35 2.02
N SER A 7 -14.41 -0.30 1.22
CA SER A 7 -14.20 -1.25 0.13
C SER A 7 -13.61 -2.57 0.65
N ASN A 8 -13.76 -3.64 -0.17
CA ASN A 8 -13.14 -4.95 0.08
C ASN A 8 -13.45 -5.50 1.48
N ALA A 9 -14.72 -5.41 1.87
CA ALA A 9 -15.21 -5.77 3.21
C ALA A 9 -14.98 -7.25 3.58
N GLU A 10 -14.65 -8.10 2.59
CA GLU A 10 -14.25 -9.49 2.76
C GLU A 10 -12.85 -9.67 3.34
N THR A 11 -12.03 -8.63 3.35
CA THR A 11 -10.65 -8.71 3.86
C THR A 11 -10.59 -8.51 5.37
N ARG A 12 -9.59 -9.14 6.01
CA ARG A 12 -9.34 -8.94 7.44
C ARG A 12 -9.10 -7.46 7.79
N LYS A 13 -8.39 -6.73 6.92
CA LYS A 13 -8.12 -5.30 7.10
C LYS A 13 -9.41 -4.48 7.17
N ALA A 14 -10.32 -4.71 6.23
CA ALA A 14 -11.61 -4.04 6.21
C ALA A 14 -12.45 -4.38 7.43
N PHE A 15 -12.41 -5.64 7.87
CA PHE A 15 -13.13 -6.08 9.07
C PHE A 15 -12.71 -5.30 10.32
N ASP A 16 -11.40 -5.12 10.53
CA ASP A 16 -10.88 -4.33 11.65
C ASP A 16 -11.33 -2.85 11.56
N ILE A 17 -11.24 -2.26 10.36
CA ILE A 17 -11.69 -0.89 10.08
C ILE A 17 -13.18 -0.74 10.38
N ILE A 18 -14.02 -1.63 9.83
CA ILE A 18 -15.47 -1.58 10.00
C ILE A 18 -15.82 -1.73 11.49
N SER A 19 -15.16 -2.63 12.22
CA SER A 19 -15.39 -2.84 13.65
C SER A 19 -15.10 -1.57 14.46
N ILE A 20 -13.97 -0.92 14.23
CA ILE A 20 -13.59 0.33 14.88
C ILE A 20 -14.57 1.45 14.54
N LEU A 21 -14.92 1.60 13.27
CA LEU A 21 -15.84 2.65 12.82
C LEU A 21 -17.26 2.47 13.40
N THR A 22 -17.75 1.22 13.47
CA THR A 22 -19.06 0.93 14.08
C THR A 22 -19.07 1.26 15.57
N TYR A 23 -17.98 0.97 16.26
CA TYR A 23 -17.84 1.32 17.68
C TYR A 23 -17.76 2.83 17.90
N THR A 24 -16.98 3.53 17.06
CA THR A 24 -16.73 4.96 17.21
C THR A 24 -17.90 5.81 16.71
N PHE A 25 -18.58 5.37 15.64
CA PHE A 25 -19.68 6.09 14.99
C PHE A 25 -20.93 5.21 14.87
N PRO A 26 -21.57 4.82 16.01
CA PRO A 26 -22.64 3.82 16.02
C PRO A 26 -23.90 4.21 15.24
N ASP A 27 -24.11 5.52 15.02
CA ASP A 27 -25.28 6.06 14.34
C ASP A 27 -25.04 6.41 12.86
N VAL A 28 -23.81 6.24 12.36
CA VAL A 28 -23.49 6.49 10.96
C VAL A 28 -23.69 5.21 10.15
N PRO A 29 -24.61 5.20 9.16
CA PRO A 29 -24.83 4.03 8.32
C PRO A 29 -23.58 3.69 7.47
N MET A 30 -23.25 2.41 7.40
CA MET A 30 -22.12 1.93 6.59
C MET A 30 -22.58 1.21 5.33
N ILE A 31 -21.76 1.34 4.29
CA ILE A 31 -21.85 0.61 3.03
C ILE A 31 -20.57 -0.24 2.94
N CYS A 32 -20.74 -1.55 2.82
CA CYS A 32 -19.62 -2.48 2.73
C CYS A 32 -19.58 -3.06 1.31
N GLY A 33 -18.60 -2.65 0.53
CA GLY A 33 -18.32 -3.25 -0.78
C GLY A 33 -17.76 -4.65 -0.60
N ASN A 34 -18.41 -5.67 -1.16
CA ASN A 34 -18.04 -7.07 -1.01
C ASN A 34 -18.22 -7.83 -2.32
N THR A 35 -17.41 -8.89 -2.53
CA THR A 35 -17.53 -9.79 -3.69
C THR A 35 -18.57 -10.88 -3.47
N GLU A 36 -19.19 -11.35 -4.55
CA GLU A 36 -19.99 -12.57 -4.52
C GLU A 36 -19.11 -13.76 -4.09
N GLY A 37 -19.65 -14.61 -3.20
CA GLY A 37 -18.98 -15.85 -2.76
C GLY A 37 -18.48 -15.86 -1.32
N THR A 38 -18.37 -14.72 -0.64
CA THR A 38 -17.98 -14.67 0.78
C THR A 38 -19.19 -14.63 1.71
N MET A 39 -20.10 -15.60 1.54
CA MET A 39 -21.33 -15.74 2.36
C MET A 39 -21.07 -15.79 3.87
N SER A 40 -19.89 -16.29 4.30
CA SER A 40 -19.50 -16.35 5.70
C SER A 40 -19.29 -14.95 6.29
N ILE A 41 -18.64 -14.06 5.52
CA ILE A 41 -18.36 -12.67 5.94
C ILE A 41 -19.65 -11.86 5.97
N LYS A 42 -20.57 -12.04 5.01
CA LYS A 42 -21.87 -11.38 5.03
C LYS A 42 -22.62 -11.65 6.32
N ARG A 43 -22.77 -12.93 6.71
CA ARG A 43 -23.44 -13.31 7.98
C ARG A 43 -22.75 -12.72 9.19
N HIS A 44 -21.42 -12.64 9.14
CA HIS A 44 -20.63 -12.09 10.23
C HIS A 44 -20.82 -10.57 10.35
N LEU A 45 -20.77 -9.86 9.22
CA LEU A 45 -21.06 -8.43 9.15
C LEU A 45 -22.50 -8.11 9.59
N GLU A 46 -23.50 -8.84 9.10
CA GLU A 46 -24.91 -8.68 9.50
C GLU A 46 -25.10 -8.91 11.01
N ARG A 47 -24.39 -9.89 11.58
CA ARG A 47 -24.47 -10.20 13.02
C ARG A 47 -23.81 -9.13 13.89
N ILE A 48 -22.64 -8.59 13.48
CA ILE A 48 -21.92 -7.55 14.22
C ILE A 48 -22.64 -6.22 14.10
N PHE A 49 -23.12 -5.87 12.91
CA PHE A 49 -23.67 -4.55 12.62
C PHE A 49 -25.19 -4.45 12.86
N ARG A 50 -25.84 -5.53 13.29
CA ARG A 50 -27.26 -5.56 13.66
C ARG A 50 -28.17 -4.81 12.66
N GLY A 51 -27.94 -4.97 11.36
CA GLY A 51 -28.70 -4.31 10.30
C GLY A 51 -28.32 -2.85 10.01
N LYS A 52 -27.27 -2.30 10.65
CA LYS A 52 -26.78 -0.94 10.38
C LYS A 52 -25.83 -0.85 9.18
N ALA A 53 -25.33 -1.96 8.67
CA ALA A 53 -24.47 -2.02 7.50
C ALA A 53 -25.22 -2.62 6.31
N GLU A 54 -25.23 -1.88 5.20
CA GLU A 54 -25.66 -2.40 3.91
C GLU A 54 -24.46 -3.05 3.22
N VAL A 55 -24.57 -4.34 2.88
CA VAL A 55 -23.57 -5.04 2.10
C VAL A 55 -23.95 -4.94 0.63
N LEU A 56 -23.17 -4.18 -0.13
CA LEU A 56 -23.25 -4.12 -1.58
C LEU A 56 -22.47 -5.29 -2.17
N ARG A 57 -23.14 -6.05 -3.02
CA ARG A 57 -22.49 -7.07 -3.83
C ARG A 57 -21.99 -6.45 -5.11
N THR A 58 -20.76 -6.77 -5.47
CA THR A 58 -20.18 -6.43 -6.75
C THR A 58 -19.81 -7.73 -7.46
N ASP A 59 -19.95 -7.76 -8.77
CA ASP A 59 -19.59 -8.93 -9.59
C ASP A 59 -18.08 -9.10 -9.68
N ASP A 60 -17.33 -8.01 -9.41
CA ASP A 60 -15.87 -7.96 -9.42
C ASP A 60 -15.25 -8.01 -8.01
N VAL A 61 -13.99 -8.46 -7.95
CA VAL A 61 -13.18 -8.51 -6.70
C VAL A 61 -12.99 -7.13 -6.07
N VAL A 62 -13.23 -6.04 -6.82
CA VAL A 62 -13.08 -4.64 -6.38
C VAL A 62 -14.23 -3.79 -6.89
N LEU A 63 -14.56 -2.70 -6.19
CA LEU A 63 -15.50 -1.71 -6.69
C LEU A 63 -14.95 -1.10 -7.98
N CYS A 64 -15.71 -1.18 -9.06
CA CYS A 64 -15.38 -0.59 -10.35
C CYS A 64 -15.93 0.84 -10.47
N VAL A 65 -15.67 1.49 -11.59
CA VAL A 65 -16.13 2.86 -11.86
C VAL A 65 -17.66 2.95 -11.84
N GLU A 66 -18.33 1.97 -12.38
CA GLU A 66 -19.79 1.86 -12.46
C GLU A 66 -20.42 1.68 -11.07
N ASP A 67 -19.78 0.90 -10.18
CA ASP A 67 -20.22 0.75 -8.79
C ASP A 67 -20.18 2.08 -8.04
N PHE A 68 -19.10 2.88 -8.21
CA PHE A 68 -19.02 4.21 -7.60
C PHE A 68 -20.11 5.14 -8.12
N CYS A 69 -20.46 5.08 -9.40
CA CYS A 69 -21.58 5.84 -9.94
C CYS A 69 -22.90 5.42 -9.31
N ALA A 70 -23.19 4.12 -9.30
CA ALA A 70 -24.43 3.58 -8.76
C ALA A 70 -24.60 3.91 -7.26
N ILE A 71 -23.52 3.82 -6.47
CA ILE A 71 -23.52 4.20 -5.06
C ILE A 71 -23.79 5.69 -4.91
N ALA A 72 -23.12 6.55 -5.68
CA ALA A 72 -23.32 8.00 -5.62
C ALA A 72 -24.77 8.38 -5.94
N ASP A 73 -25.34 7.79 -6.98
CA ASP A 73 -26.72 8.06 -7.42
C ASP A 73 -27.75 7.54 -6.42
N LYS A 74 -27.54 6.34 -5.85
CA LYS A 74 -28.39 5.76 -4.82
C LYS A 74 -28.45 6.62 -3.55
N TYR A 75 -27.33 7.22 -3.16
CA TYR A 75 -27.22 8.01 -1.95
C TYR A 75 -26.97 9.50 -2.22
N LYS A 76 -27.57 10.02 -3.30
CA LYS A 76 -27.38 11.42 -3.76
C LYS A 76 -27.61 12.49 -2.68
N ASP A 77 -28.47 12.23 -1.71
CA ASP A 77 -28.78 13.14 -0.60
C ASP A 77 -27.84 12.98 0.62
N ASN A 78 -26.82 12.12 0.50
CA ASN A 78 -25.82 11.88 1.54
C ASN A 78 -24.41 12.25 1.07
N GLN A 79 -23.55 12.64 2.03
CA GLN A 79 -22.10 12.63 1.82
C GLN A 79 -21.58 11.22 2.10
N ILE A 80 -20.78 10.68 1.20
CA ILE A 80 -20.22 9.32 1.29
C ILE A 80 -18.75 9.45 1.65
N VAL A 81 -18.39 9.11 2.88
CA VAL A 81 -16.99 9.05 3.32
C VAL A 81 -16.39 7.74 2.80
N PHE A 82 -15.51 7.84 1.81
CA PHE A 82 -14.88 6.68 1.19
C PHE A 82 -13.59 6.29 1.91
N ILE A 83 -13.53 5.04 2.37
CA ILE A 83 -12.37 4.43 3.02
C ILE A 83 -11.89 3.26 2.17
N PRO A 84 -10.86 3.46 1.35
CA PRO A 84 -10.28 2.41 0.52
C PRO A 84 -9.45 1.45 1.36
N VAL A 85 -9.51 0.16 1.03
CA VAL A 85 -8.74 -0.90 1.71
C VAL A 85 -7.69 -1.52 0.79
N GLU A 86 -8.01 -1.66 -0.50
CA GLU A 86 -7.12 -2.28 -1.48
C GLU A 86 -6.73 -1.31 -2.61
N GLU A 87 -5.50 -1.43 -3.04
CA GLU A 87 -4.89 -0.61 -4.09
C GLU A 87 -5.71 -0.58 -5.39
N LYS A 88 -6.22 -1.74 -5.82
CA LYS A 88 -7.01 -1.83 -7.06
C LYS A 88 -8.26 -0.96 -7.00
N THR A 89 -8.93 -0.91 -5.85
CA THR A 89 -10.12 -0.08 -5.65
C THR A 89 -9.77 1.42 -5.70
N ILE A 90 -8.60 1.83 -5.17
CA ILE A 90 -8.14 3.22 -5.27
C ILE A 90 -7.96 3.64 -6.73
N VAL A 91 -7.35 2.77 -7.56
CA VAL A 91 -7.16 3.06 -8.99
C VAL A 91 -8.49 3.25 -9.70
N HIS A 92 -9.50 2.41 -9.41
CA HIS A 92 -10.84 2.58 -9.99
C HIS A 92 -11.53 3.85 -9.49
N PHE A 93 -11.30 4.22 -8.23
CA PHE A 93 -11.85 5.47 -7.69
C PHE A 93 -11.25 6.70 -8.37
N TYR A 94 -9.94 6.74 -8.63
CA TYR A 94 -9.34 7.83 -9.40
C TYR A 94 -9.92 7.94 -10.81
N LYS A 95 -10.10 6.82 -11.52
CA LYS A 95 -10.76 6.81 -12.83
C LYS A 95 -12.21 7.31 -12.76
N PHE A 96 -12.93 6.98 -11.68
CA PHE A 96 -14.27 7.49 -11.44
C PHE A 96 -14.25 9.03 -11.25
N VAL A 97 -13.35 9.55 -10.41
CA VAL A 97 -13.23 10.99 -10.15
C VAL A 97 -12.82 11.75 -11.41
N GLU A 98 -11.90 11.21 -12.20
CA GLU A 98 -11.49 11.78 -13.49
C GLU A 98 -12.66 11.89 -14.46
N LYS A 99 -13.50 10.85 -14.58
CA LYS A 99 -14.58 10.78 -15.55
C LYS A 99 -15.85 11.52 -15.11
N TYR A 100 -16.19 11.49 -13.83
CA TYR A 100 -17.48 11.95 -13.31
C TYR A 100 -17.37 13.05 -12.24
N GLY A 101 -16.16 13.47 -11.88
CA GLY A 101 -15.92 14.35 -10.75
C GLY A 101 -16.11 13.66 -9.40
N GLN A 102 -15.89 14.41 -8.34
CA GLN A 102 -16.00 13.91 -6.96
C GLN A 102 -17.42 13.49 -6.56
N LYS A 103 -18.47 14.04 -7.22
CA LYS A 103 -19.88 13.90 -6.82
C LYS A 103 -20.05 14.17 -5.31
N ASN A 104 -20.73 13.28 -4.58
CA ASN A 104 -20.99 13.36 -3.15
C ASN A 104 -20.01 12.55 -2.28
N TYR A 105 -18.85 12.15 -2.83
CA TYR A 105 -17.80 11.49 -2.06
C TYR A 105 -16.95 12.49 -1.27
N VAL A 106 -16.62 12.10 -0.05
CA VAL A 106 -15.59 12.73 0.80
C VAL A 106 -14.48 11.71 1.00
N TYR A 107 -13.25 12.09 0.71
CA TYR A 107 -12.10 11.18 0.83
C TYR A 107 -10.82 11.96 1.13
N ILE A 108 -9.85 11.27 1.72
CA ILE A 108 -8.50 11.79 1.96
C ILE A 108 -7.53 10.85 1.23
N LEU A 109 -7.17 11.23 0.01
CA LEU A 109 -6.21 10.52 -0.84
C LEU A 109 -5.18 11.51 -1.38
N PRO A 110 -3.96 11.07 -1.73
CA PRO A 110 -3.00 11.93 -2.40
C PRO A 110 -3.50 12.30 -3.81
N LYS A 111 -2.83 13.25 -4.46
CA LYS A 111 -3.02 13.44 -5.90
C LYS A 111 -2.63 12.17 -6.66
N VAL A 112 -3.27 11.93 -7.79
CA VAL A 112 -3.08 10.69 -8.58
C VAL A 112 -1.62 10.47 -8.98
N GLU A 113 -0.88 11.54 -9.30
CA GLU A 113 0.53 11.48 -9.66
C GLU A 113 1.39 11.05 -8.46
N VAL A 114 1.08 11.59 -7.27
CA VAL A 114 1.77 11.23 -6.02
C VAL A 114 1.45 9.79 -5.63
N TYR A 115 0.21 9.35 -5.82
CA TYR A 115 -0.16 7.95 -5.59
C TYR A 115 0.64 7.00 -6.50
N HIS A 116 0.74 7.30 -7.79
CA HIS A 116 1.51 6.49 -8.74
C HIS A 116 3.01 6.48 -8.44
N LEU A 117 3.57 7.60 -7.96
CA LEU A 117 4.95 7.69 -7.51
C LEU A 117 5.24 6.66 -6.41
N PHE A 118 4.38 6.54 -5.41
CA PHE A 118 4.59 5.58 -4.29
C PHE A 118 4.21 4.14 -4.65
N ARG A 119 3.38 3.95 -5.65
CA ARG A 119 2.98 2.64 -6.13
C ARG A 119 4.08 1.92 -6.90
N ASP A 120 4.88 2.64 -7.65
CA ASP A 120 5.98 2.11 -8.46
C ASP A 120 7.31 2.26 -7.73
N LYS A 121 7.90 1.12 -7.34
CA LYS A 121 9.15 1.09 -6.56
C LYS A 121 10.33 1.73 -7.29
N LYS A 122 10.37 1.63 -8.64
CA LYS A 122 11.42 2.29 -9.42
C LYS A 122 11.27 3.79 -9.37
N VAL A 123 10.05 4.29 -9.63
CA VAL A 123 9.75 5.72 -9.61
C VAL A 123 9.99 6.32 -8.22
N LEU A 124 9.63 5.60 -7.15
CA LEU A 124 9.93 6.01 -5.78
C LEU A 124 11.44 6.08 -5.50
N ASN A 125 12.21 5.09 -5.96
CA ASN A 125 13.67 5.10 -5.79
C ASN A 125 14.33 6.24 -6.59
N ASP A 126 13.90 6.47 -7.84
CA ASP A 126 14.35 7.60 -8.66
C ASP A 126 14.06 8.94 -7.93
N PHE A 127 12.82 9.13 -7.46
CA PHE A 127 12.41 10.29 -6.68
C PHE A 127 13.28 10.50 -5.43
N CYS A 128 13.52 9.43 -4.67
CA CYS A 128 14.36 9.50 -3.47
C CYS A 128 15.81 9.91 -3.82
N SER A 129 16.37 9.33 -4.89
CA SER A 129 17.73 9.64 -5.35
C SER A 129 17.87 11.10 -5.79
N GLU A 130 16.95 11.60 -6.61
CA GLU A 130 16.91 12.98 -7.09
C GLU A 130 16.80 14.00 -5.93
N ASN A 131 16.07 13.63 -4.88
CA ASN A 131 15.84 14.48 -3.72
C ASN A 131 16.82 14.21 -2.55
N LYS A 132 17.85 13.37 -2.73
CA LYS A 132 18.84 12.99 -1.72
C LYS A 132 18.21 12.39 -0.46
N LEU A 133 17.11 11.65 -0.63
CA LEU A 133 16.43 10.90 0.40
C LEU A 133 17.00 9.49 0.51
N SER A 134 16.84 8.85 1.66
CA SER A 134 17.46 7.55 1.93
C SER A 134 16.71 6.41 1.26
N ALA A 135 17.26 5.89 0.17
CA ALA A 135 16.80 4.71 -0.54
C ALA A 135 17.97 3.81 -0.92
N PRO A 136 17.75 2.53 -1.21
CA PRO A 136 18.81 1.65 -1.71
C PRO A 136 19.30 2.11 -3.09
N ALA A 137 20.59 1.86 -3.38
CA ALA A 137 21.10 2.03 -4.73
C ALA A 137 20.33 1.11 -5.70
N HIS A 138 20.06 1.60 -6.89
CA HIS A 138 19.32 0.83 -7.89
C HIS A 138 19.89 1.03 -9.28
N TYR A 139 19.58 0.06 -10.15
CA TYR A 139 20.08 -0.03 -11.52
C TYR A 139 18.92 -0.37 -12.46
N LYS A 140 19.08 -0.09 -13.73
CA LYS A 140 18.14 -0.55 -14.74
C LYS A 140 18.33 -2.05 -14.99
N VAL A 141 17.27 -2.74 -15.38
CA VAL A 141 17.33 -4.18 -15.70
C VAL A 141 18.31 -4.44 -16.85
N GLU A 142 18.36 -3.55 -17.83
CA GLU A 142 19.25 -3.64 -18.99
C GLU A 142 20.74 -3.50 -18.60
N GLU A 143 21.01 -2.98 -17.44
CA GLU A 143 22.40 -2.81 -16.93
C GLU A 143 22.91 -4.03 -16.18
N ILE A 144 22.04 -5.03 -15.87
CA ILE A 144 22.40 -6.16 -15.01
C ILE A 144 23.58 -6.98 -15.56
N ASP A 145 23.65 -7.13 -16.87
CA ASP A 145 24.73 -7.87 -17.54
C ASP A 145 26.08 -7.12 -17.49
N ASN A 146 26.06 -5.83 -17.16
CA ASN A 146 27.23 -4.95 -17.06
C ASN A 146 27.60 -4.63 -15.59
N LEU A 147 26.84 -5.18 -14.62
CA LEU A 147 27.16 -4.98 -13.21
C LEU A 147 28.51 -5.63 -12.87
N LYS A 148 29.32 -4.89 -12.15
CA LYS A 148 30.62 -5.39 -11.67
C LYS A 148 30.43 -6.29 -10.44
N PRO A 149 31.36 -7.21 -10.17
CA PRO A 149 31.28 -8.12 -9.01
C PRO A 149 31.03 -7.40 -7.67
N GLU A 150 31.60 -6.21 -7.47
CA GLU A 150 31.43 -5.41 -6.24
C GLU A 150 30.04 -4.79 -6.08
N GLN A 151 29.20 -4.80 -7.11
CA GLN A 151 27.81 -4.34 -7.06
C GLN A 151 26.84 -5.42 -6.59
N PHE A 152 27.30 -6.68 -6.53
CA PHE A 152 26.54 -7.76 -5.94
C PHE A 152 26.74 -7.84 -4.41
N PRO A 153 25.77 -8.35 -3.67
CA PRO A 153 24.49 -8.93 -4.12
C PRO A 153 23.42 -7.90 -4.48
N VAL A 154 22.55 -8.25 -5.42
CA VAL A 154 21.40 -7.44 -5.82
C VAL A 154 20.08 -8.18 -5.63
N LEU A 155 19.00 -7.40 -5.51
CA LEU A 155 17.63 -7.86 -5.42
C LEU A 155 16.85 -7.40 -6.66
N LEU A 156 16.33 -8.35 -7.42
CA LEU A 156 15.34 -8.07 -8.47
C LEU A 156 13.95 -8.14 -7.86
N LYS A 157 13.15 -7.12 -8.07
CA LYS A 157 11.75 -7.09 -7.61
C LYS A 157 10.84 -6.42 -8.64
N PRO A 158 9.59 -6.90 -8.80
CA PRO A 158 8.62 -6.21 -9.65
C PRO A 158 8.44 -4.76 -9.19
N CYS A 159 8.38 -3.81 -10.12
CA CYS A 159 8.18 -2.39 -9.80
C CYS A 159 6.85 -2.16 -9.06
N VAL A 160 5.81 -2.91 -9.42
CA VAL A 160 4.49 -2.87 -8.77
C VAL A 160 4.17 -4.24 -8.18
N GLY A 161 3.62 -4.28 -6.97
CA GLY A 161 3.26 -5.50 -6.25
C GLY A 161 3.68 -5.47 -4.78
N SER A 162 3.30 -6.50 -4.03
CA SER A 162 3.51 -6.61 -2.59
C SER A 162 3.85 -8.05 -2.17
N GLY A 163 4.15 -8.28 -0.89
CA GLY A 163 4.33 -9.61 -0.32
C GLY A 163 5.57 -10.36 -0.77
N SER A 164 6.58 -9.69 -1.33
CA SER A 164 7.83 -10.29 -1.85
C SER A 164 7.62 -11.28 -3.01
N GLU A 165 6.46 -11.26 -3.66
CA GLU A 165 6.17 -12.12 -4.80
C GLU A 165 7.03 -11.71 -6.00
N GLY A 166 7.61 -12.71 -6.68
CA GLY A 166 8.45 -12.49 -7.87
C GLY A 166 9.80 -11.82 -7.58
N GLN A 167 10.31 -11.91 -6.35
CA GLN A 167 11.63 -11.39 -6.01
C GLN A 167 12.73 -12.44 -6.21
N TYR A 168 13.88 -12.01 -6.76
CA TYR A 168 15.05 -12.84 -6.94
C TYR A 168 16.27 -12.18 -6.29
N ARG A 169 17.01 -12.95 -5.46
CA ARG A 169 18.27 -12.51 -4.88
C ARG A 169 19.40 -13.07 -5.69
N LEU A 170 20.24 -12.20 -6.25
CA LEU A 170 21.42 -12.60 -7.00
C LEU A 170 22.66 -12.21 -6.19
N TYR A 171 23.43 -13.20 -5.81
CA TYR A 171 24.69 -13.01 -5.07
C TYR A 171 25.87 -12.80 -6.00
N LYS A 172 25.75 -13.24 -7.26
CA LYS A 172 26.73 -13.12 -8.33
C LYS A 172 26.01 -13.17 -9.68
N TRP A 173 26.71 -12.82 -10.74
CA TRP A 173 26.12 -12.75 -12.08
C TRP A 173 25.52 -14.08 -12.56
N GLU A 174 26.16 -15.21 -12.25
CA GLU A 174 25.70 -16.54 -12.67
C GLU A 174 24.34 -16.95 -12.08
N ASP A 175 23.91 -16.26 -11.02
CA ASP A 175 22.57 -16.48 -10.43
C ASP A 175 21.46 -15.93 -11.33
N TYR A 176 21.79 -15.05 -12.32
CA TYR A 176 20.85 -14.50 -13.29
C TYR A 176 20.63 -15.46 -14.44
N THR A 177 19.90 -16.56 -14.16
CA THR A 177 19.63 -17.64 -15.09
C THR A 177 18.67 -17.24 -16.21
N ASP A 178 18.62 -18.03 -17.31
CA ASP A 178 17.71 -17.81 -18.43
C ASP A 178 16.23 -17.83 -17.98
N SER A 179 15.87 -18.66 -17.01
CA SER A 179 14.52 -18.70 -16.44
C SER A 179 14.15 -17.37 -15.75
N ILE A 180 15.08 -16.77 -14.99
CA ILE A 180 14.85 -15.46 -14.36
C ILE A 180 14.80 -14.36 -15.43
N ARG A 181 15.65 -14.40 -16.44
CA ARG A 181 15.65 -13.46 -17.58
C ARG A 181 14.30 -13.47 -18.28
N GLU A 182 13.77 -14.65 -18.58
CA GLU A 182 12.45 -14.81 -19.21
C GLU A 182 11.33 -14.20 -18.32
N GLU A 183 11.34 -14.48 -17.03
CA GLU A 183 10.32 -13.90 -16.12
C GLU A 183 10.43 -12.38 -15.99
N VAL A 184 11.65 -11.87 -15.87
CA VAL A 184 11.92 -10.44 -15.77
C VAL A 184 11.54 -9.69 -17.06
N SER A 185 11.66 -10.34 -18.23
CA SER A 185 11.27 -9.74 -19.51
C SER A 185 9.74 -9.54 -19.68
N LYS A 186 8.93 -10.25 -18.88
CA LYS A 186 7.46 -10.21 -18.96
C LYS A 186 6.84 -9.05 -18.16
N LYS A 187 7.59 -8.43 -17.25
CA LYS A 187 7.13 -7.39 -16.32
C LYS A 187 8.20 -6.33 -16.11
N ASN A 188 7.80 -5.17 -15.63
CA ASN A 188 8.75 -4.16 -15.20
C ASN A 188 9.40 -4.54 -13.88
N TYR A 189 10.70 -4.67 -13.87
CA TYR A 189 11.52 -4.97 -12.69
C TYR A 189 12.46 -3.83 -12.33
N LEU A 190 12.77 -3.75 -11.04
CA LEU A 190 13.82 -2.93 -10.47
C LEU A 190 14.96 -3.83 -10.02
N VAL A 191 16.18 -3.50 -10.37
CA VAL A 191 17.41 -4.08 -9.81
C VAL A 191 17.88 -3.15 -8.70
N GLN A 192 18.04 -3.67 -7.50
CA GLN A 192 18.37 -2.89 -6.33
C GLN A 192 19.49 -3.57 -5.54
N GLU A 193 20.37 -2.81 -4.88
CA GLU A 193 21.31 -3.40 -3.93
C GLU A 193 20.56 -4.26 -2.90
N LEU A 194 21.08 -5.43 -2.60
CA LEU A 194 20.57 -6.25 -1.50
C LEU A 194 21.19 -5.75 -0.20
N ILE A 195 20.37 -5.12 0.66
CA ILE A 195 20.81 -4.67 1.98
C ILE A 195 21.09 -5.90 2.84
N PRO A 196 22.29 -6.09 3.38
CA PRO A 196 22.61 -7.18 4.29
C PRO A 196 21.72 -7.16 5.52
N ASN A 197 21.41 -8.33 6.09
CA ASN A 197 20.62 -8.49 7.31
C ASN A 197 19.21 -7.89 7.28
N GLY A 198 18.60 -7.83 6.08
CA GLY A 198 17.28 -7.25 5.82
C GLY A 198 16.10 -7.89 6.55
N HIS A 199 16.32 -8.43 7.75
CA HIS A 199 15.27 -9.04 8.58
C HIS A 199 14.56 -8.04 9.49
N ASP A 200 15.19 -6.90 9.79
CA ASP A 200 14.62 -5.86 10.66
C ASP A 200 13.85 -4.82 9.83
N VAL A 201 12.81 -5.26 9.12
CA VAL A 201 11.89 -4.36 8.45
C VAL A 201 11.04 -3.66 9.47
N GLN A 202 11.06 -2.34 9.48
CA GLN A 202 10.19 -1.49 10.28
C GLN A 202 9.20 -0.77 9.38
N GLY A 203 7.95 -0.72 9.82
CA GLY A 203 6.90 0.05 9.15
C GLY A 203 6.62 1.34 9.90
N THR A 204 6.48 2.44 9.16
CA THR A 204 6.00 3.71 9.70
C THR A 204 4.67 4.06 9.06
N PHE A 205 3.74 4.53 9.86
CA PHE A 205 2.38 4.86 9.44
C PHE A 205 2.15 6.34 9.67
N TYR A 206 1.49 6.97 8.73
CA TYR A 206 1.21 8.40 8.78
C TYR A 206 -0.22 8.68 8.36
N LEU A 207 -0.81 9.69 9.00
CA LEU A 207 -2.01 10.34 8.54
C LEU A 207 -1.66 11.78 8.16
N TYR A 208 -1.86 12.12 6.89
CA TYR A 208 -1.71 13.48 6.39
C TYR A 208 -3.06 14.06 5.98
N HIS A 209 -3.25 15.34 6.26
CA HIS A 209 -4.39 16.09 5.78
C HIS A 209 -3.96 17.50 5.34
N ASN A 210 -4.26 17.84 4.08
CA ASN A 210 -3.90 19.14 3.48
C ASN A 210 -2.40 19.49 3.58
N GLY A 211 -1.53 18.51 3.42
CA GLY A 211 -0.07 18.68 3.47
C GLY A 211 0.52 18.69 4.90
N GLU A 212 -0.29 18.54 5.93
CA GLU A 212 0.16 18.48 7.32
C GLU A 212 0.07 17.04 7.86
N MET A 213 1.12 16.61 8.55
CA MET A 213 1.11 15.35 9.28
C MET A 213 0.27 15.48 10.55
N ILE A 214 -0.86 14.76 10.59
CA ILE A 214 -1.79 14.78 11.73
C ILE A 214 -1.31 13.82 12.83
N ASP A 215 -0.84 12.62 12.42
CA ASP A 215 -0.37 11.61 13.36
C ASP A 215 0.60 10.65 12.67
N ALA A 216 1.47 10.01 13.47
CA ALA A 216 2.39 8.99 12.99
C ALA A 216 2.76 8.00 14.09
N TYR A 217 2.99 6.75 13.70
CA TYR A 217 3.54 5.72 14.57
C TYR A 217 4.39 4.74 13.78
N SER A 218 5.11 3.86 14.48
CA SER A 218 5.92 2.82 13.83
C SER A 218 5.75 1.47 14.52
N HIS A 219 6.04 0.42 13.76
CA HIS A 219 6.09 -0.92 14.26
C HIS A 219 7.36 -1.65 13.79
N GLN A 220 7.75 -2.65 14.54
CA GLN A 220 8.79 -3.61 14.16
C GLN A 220 8.16 -4.94 13.82
N ARG A 221 8.53 -5.54 12.69
CA ARG A 221 8.15 -6.91 12.34
C ARG A 221 8.86 -7.90 13.25
N ILE A 222 8.13 -8.86 13.78
CA ILE A 222 8.66 -9.96 14.61
C ILE A 222 8.69 -11.25 13.82
N ARG A 223 7.67 -11.49 13.00
CA ARG A 223 7.56 -12.71 12.18
C ARG A 223 6.92 -12.41 10.85
N THR A 224 7.46 -13.05 9.83
CA THR A 224 6.90 -13.03 8.45
C THR A 224 6.55 -14.44 8.01
N SER A 225 5.70 -14.56 7.01
CA SER A 225 5.40 -15.81 6.34
C SER A 225 5.54 -15.60 4.83
N PRO A 226 6.50 -16.31 4.17
CA PRO A 226 7.54 -17.17 4.72
C PRO A 226 8.59 -16.40 5.57
N PRO A 227 9.39 -17.11 6.40
CA PRO A 227 10.42 -16.47 7.24
C PRO A 227 11.50 -15.71 6.45
N THR A 228 11.75 -16.08 5.21
CA THR A 228 12.73 -15.46 4.30
C THR A 228 12.30 -14.10 3.75
N GLY A 229 11.10 -13.64 4.09
CA GLY A 229 10.45 -12.44 3.59
C GLY A 229 9.02 -12.76 3.19
N GLY A 230 8.13 -11.77 3.21
CA GLY A 230 6.71 -11.96 2.90
C GLY A 230 5.81 -11.12 3.80
N VAL A 231 4.55 -11.55 3.96
CA VAL A 231 3.59 -10.82 4.79
C VAL A 231 3.93 -10.90 6.27
N THR A 232 3.78 -9.80 6.97
CA THR A 232 3.92 -9.75 8.43
C THR A 232 2.77 -10.51 9.09
N VAL A 233 3.12 -11.50 9.91
CA VAL A 233 2.14 -12.29 10.70
C VAL A 233 2.20 -11.98 12.19
N LEU A 234 3.26 -11.32 12.64
CA LEU A 234 3.41 -10.79 13.99
C LEU A 234 4.26 -9.53 13.96
N SER A 235 3.75 -8.47 14.57
CA SER A 235 4.48 -7.22 14.78
C SER A 235 4.27 -6.72 16.20
N LYS A 236 5.13 -5.83 16.65
CA LYS A 236 4.96 -5.09 17.91
C LYS A 236 4.96 -3.59 17.63
N LEU A 237 4.24 -2.84 18.41
CA LEU A 237 4.39 -1.39 18.45
C LEU A 237 5.82 -1.07 18.89
N HIS A 238 6.49 -0.23 18.12
CA HIS A 238 7.86 0.21 18.40
C HIS A 238 8.01 1.64 17.85
N ILE A 239 7.89 2.61 18.76
CA ILE A 239 7.98 4.01 18.36
C ILE A 239 9.44 4.36 18.11
N ASN A 240 9.76 4.57 16.83
CA ASN A 240 11.08 4.93 16.34
C ASN A 240 11.02 6.34 15.74
N LEU A 241 11.22 7.37 16.58
CA LEU A 241 11.11 8.77 16.16
C LEU A 241 12.08 9.15 15.03
N PRO A 242 13.36 8.73 15.03
CA PRO A 242 14.25 8.95 13.89
C PRO A 242 13.70 8.38 12.57
N LEU A 243 13.14 7.18 12.60
CA LEU A 243 12.56 6.53 11.43
C LEU A 243 11.30 7.26 10.94
N ILE A 244 10.43 7.67 11.87
CA ILE A 244 9.25 8.49 11.56
C ILE A 244 9.69 9.82 10.90
N ALA A 245 10.75 10.44 11.38
CA ALA A 245 11.27 11.66 10.78
C ALA A 245 11.81 11.45 9.35
N GLU A 246 12.44 10.30 9.07
CA GLU A 246 12.89 9.98 7.70
C GLU A 246 11.71 9.79 6.74
N GLY A 247 10.69 9.04 7.14
CA GLY A 247 9.49 8.88 6.32
C GLY A 247 8.74 10.20 6.11
N LYS A 248 8.68 11.04 7.15
CA LYS A 248 8.10 12.39 7.03
C LYS A 248 8.79 13.22 5.95
N LYS A 249 10.11 13.22 5.86
CA LYS A 249 10.85 13.94 4.81
C LYS A 249 10.43 13.51 3.39
N ILE A 250 10.23 12.20 3.19
CA ILE A 250 9.80 11.64 1.91
C ILE A 250 8.39 12.12 1.57
N LEU A 251 7.47 12.02 2.53
CA LEU A 251 6.05 12.37 2.34
C LEU A 251 5.84 13.87 2.15
N ASP A 252 6.52 14.70 2.96
CA ASP A 252 6.47 16.17 2.81
C ASP A 252 6.99 16.59 1.42
N LYS A 253 8.11 16.01 0.98
CA LYS A 253 8.70 16.33 -0.32
C LYS A 253 7.81 15.92 -1.49
N ALA A 254 7.08 14.81 -1.34
CA ALA A 254 6.14 14.32 -2.35
C ALA A 254 4.78 15.04 -2.32
N GLY A 255 4.46 15.76 -1.24
CA GLY A 255 3.15 16.37 -1.05
C GLY A 255 2.06 15.33 -0.79
N TRP A 256 2.34 14.34 0.06
CA TRP A 256 1.39 13.27 0.38
C TRP A 256 0.14 13.80 1.08
N ASN A 257 -0.98 13.11 0.88
CA ASN A 257 -2.23 13.33 1.61
C ASN A 257 -2.91 11.96 1.87
N GLY A 258 -3.52 11.79 3.04
CA GLY A 258 -4.18 10.55 3.43
C GLY A 258 -3.32 9.61 4.28
N LEU A 259 -3.79 8.38 4.41
CA LEU A 259 -3.10 7.32 5.14
C LEU A 259 -2.00 6.70 4.26
N VAL A 260 -0.86 6.38 4.87
CA VAL A 260 0.23 5.66 4.19
C VAL A 260 1.06 4.88 5.19
N MET A 261 1.60 3.77 4.73
CA MET A 261 2.67 3.03 5.40
C MET A 261 3.91 3.03 4.51
N LEU A 262 5.05 3.41 5.09
CA LEU A 262 6.37 3.23 4.47
C LEU A 262 7.12 2.11 5.20
N GLU A 263 7.77 1.26 4.43
CA GLU A 263 8.64 0.21 4.96
C GLU A 263 10.09 0.60 4.81
N PHE A 264 10.88 0.31 5.85
CA PHE A 264 12.31 0.63 5.91
C PHE A 264 13.13 -0.57 6.33
N LEU A 265 14.35 -0.65 5.79
CA LEU A 265 15.40 -1.52 6.25
C LEU A 265 16.54 -0.70 6.84
N LEU A 266 17.10 -1.15 7.96
CA LEU A 266 18.33 -0.60 8.49
C LEU A 266 19.51 -1.14 7.68
N ASP A 267 20.25 -0.25 7.03
CA ASP A 267 21.54 -0.57 6.45
C ASP A 267 22.64 -0.40 7.52
N GLU A 268 22.98 -1.51 8.18
CA GLU A 268 23.94 -1.52 9.29
C GLU A 268 25.35 -1.08 8.86
N ARG A 269 25.70 -1.20 7.56
CA ARG A 269 26.98 -0.75 7.02
C ARG A 269 27.22 0.75 7.21
N ILE A 270 26.14 1.51 7.21
CA ILE A 270 26.15 2.98 7.30
C ILE A 270 25.28 3.53 8.42
N GLY A 271 24.60 2.67 9.19
CA GLY A 271 23.72 3.04 10.29
C GLY A 271 22.51 3.89 9.87
N LYS A 272 21.97 3.69 8.65
CA LYS A 272 20.85 4.47 8.13
C LYS A 272 19.72 3.58 7.67
N TYR A 273 18.50 4.03 7.91
CA TYR A 273 17.31 3.42 7.34
C TYR A 273 17.16 3.80 5.87
N LYS A 274 16.79 2.84 5.04
CA LYS A 274 16.48 3.01 3.63
C LYS A 274 15.03 2.59 3.38
N VAL A 275 14.26 3.42 2.68
CA VAL A 275 12.89 3.08 2.25
C VAL A 275 12.95 1.98 1.18
N ILE A 276 12.01 0.99 1.23
CA ILE A 276 12.06 -0.21 0.37
C ILE A 276 10.77 -0.46 -0.40
#